data_abceb18bc847a624dc82a0da28c9e777
#
_entry.id   abceb18bc847a624dc82a0da28c9e777
#
_cell.length_a   1.000
_cell.length_b   1.000
_cell.length_c   1.000
_cell.angle_alpha   90.00
_cell.angle_beta   90.00
_cell.angle_gamma   90.00
#
_symmetry.space_group_name_H-M   'P 1'
#
loop_
_entity.id
_entity.type
_entity.pdbx_description
1 polymer ?
#
loop_
_entity_poly.entity_id
_entity_poly.type
_entity_poly.pdbx_seq_one_letter_code
_entity_poly.pdbx_strand_id
1 'polypeptide(L)' 'MAHKMKMETHDIPEWAIYYLAYGECDGLTEDEVDMLTAFIEFNFPMGYTMEVQWDNYNEFDTHPAFGLPTKTYQVDFYIH' A
#
# COMPACT_ATOMS: atom_id res chain seq x y z
N MET A 1 0.13 27.93 11.92
CA MET A 1 -1.02 27.22 11.35
C MET A 1 -0.73 25.73 11.29
N ALA A 2 -1.61 24.95 11.82
CA ALA A 2 -1.41 23.50 11.83
C ALA A 2 -1.75 22.92 10.46
N HIS A 3 -0.86 22.10 9.93
CA HIS A 3 -1.14 21.32 8.74
C HIS A 3 -1.81 20.02 9.16
N LYS A 4 -3.01 19.80 8.68
CA LYS A 4 -3.68 18.53 8.88
C LYS A 4 -3.16 17.56 7.83
N MET A 5 -2.45 16.56 8.29
CA MET A 5 -2.04 15.47 7.44
C MET A 5 -3.28 14.64 7.11
N LYS A 6 -3.56 14.46 5.84
CA LYS A 6 -4.64 13.59 5.41
C LYS A 6 -4.23 12.15 5.59
N MET A 7 -5.12 11.32 6.10
CA MET A 7 -4.86 9.90 6.27
C MET A 7 -5.85 9.08 5.44
N GLU A 8 -5.35 8.05 4.79
CA GLU A 8 -6.17 7.05 4.12
C GLU A 8 -5.76 5.67 4.60
N THR A 9 -6.74 4.79 4.78
CA THR A 9 -6.51 3.42 5.17
C THR A 9 -6.85 2.50 4.00
N HIS A 10 -5.93 1.61 3.67
CA HIS A 10 -6.11 0.63 2.61
C HIS A 10 -5.74 -0.75 3.10
N ASP A 11 -6.38 -1.77 2.54
CA ASP A 11 -5.96 -3.15 2.73
C ASP A 11 -4.92 -3.47 1.66
N ILE A 12 -3.70 -3.73 2.09
CA ILE A 12 -2.55 -3.90 1.19
C ILE A 12 -2.11 -5.35 1.20
N PRO A 13 -1.92 -5.97 0.01
CA PRO A 13 -1.41 -7.33 -0.07
C PRO A 13 -0.06 -7.47 0.65
N GLU A 14 0.13 -8.58 1.32
CA GLU A 14 1.37 -8.84 2.06
C GLU A 14 2.61 -8.67 1.17
N TRP A 15 2.53 -9.16 -0.07
CA TRP A 15 3.65 -9.09 -1.00
C TRP A 15 4.01 -7.66 -1.41
N ALA A 16 3.09 -6.71 -1.23
CA ALA A 16 3.30 -5.32 -1.64
C ALA A 16 3.87 -4.44 -0.53
N ILE A 17 3.74 -4.87 0.72
CA ILE A 17 4.05 -4.02 1.87
C ILE A 17 5.52 -3.56 1.87
N TYR A 18 6.45 -4.47 1.61
CA TYR A 18 7.88 -4.14 1.65
C TYR A 18 8.29 -3.22 0.51
N TYR A 19 7.65 -3.35 -0.64
CA TYR A 19 7.88 -2.42 -1.73
C TYR A 19 7.39 -1.02 -1.37
N LEU A 20 6.19 -0.92 -0.82
CA LEU A 20 5.61 0.37 -0.45
C LEU A 20 6.37 1.03 0.70
N ALA A 21 6.88 0.24 1.63
CA ALA A 21 7.59 0.76 2.79
C ALA A 21 9.05 1.11 2.51
N TYR A 22 9.72 0.27 1.73
CA TYR A 22 11.18 0.34 1.59
C TYR A 22 11.68 0.35 0.14
N GLY A 23 10.79 0.22 -0.83
CA GLY A 23 11.18 0.14 -2.23
C GLY A 23 11.77 -1.21 -2.63
N GLU A 24 11.61 -2.25 -1.82
CA GLU A 24 12.12 -3.59 -2.12
C GLU A 24 11.25 -4.28 -3.15
N CYS A 25 11.83 -4.59 -4.30
CA CYS A 25 11.10 -5.24 -5.39
C CYS A 25 11.56 -6.68 -5.63
N ASP A 26 12.36 -7.24 -4.76
CA ASP A 26 12.83 -8.63 -4.88
C ASP A 26 11.64 -9.58 -4.84
N GLY A 27 11.56 -10.47 -5.85
CA GLY A 27 10.46 -11.42 -5.95
C GLY A 27 9.18 -10.88 -6.56
N LEU A 28 9.14 -9.60 -6.94
CA LEU A 28 7.99 -9.02 -7.63
C LEU A 28 8.18 -9.08 -9.13
N THR A 29 7.08 -9.30 -9.86
CA THR A 29 7.09 -9.21 -11.31
C THR A 29 7.05 -7.75 -11.75
N GLU A 30 7.40 -7.50 -13.01
CA GLU A 30 7.30 -6.17 -13.60
C GLU A 30 5.89 -5.62 -13.52
N ASP A 31 4.89 -6.46 -13.80
CA ASP A 31 3.50 -6.05 -13.72
C ASP A 31 3.09 -5.66 -12.30
N GLU A 32 3.57 -6.39 -11.30
CA GLU A 32 3.30 -6.07 -9.91
C GLU A 32 3.93 -4.73 -9.51
N VAL A 33 5.17 -4.49 -9.92
CA VAL A 33 5.84 -3.21 -9.67
C VAL A 33 5.10 -2.07 -10.37
N ASP A 34 4.66 -2.28 -11.60
CA ASP A 34 3.91 -1.27 -12.35
C ASP A 34 2.58 -0.94 -11.66
N MET A 35 1.87 -1.96 -11.15
CA MET A 35 0.63 -1.74 -10.41
C MET A 35 0.86 -0.93 -9.13
N LEU A 36 1.92 -1.24 -8.40
CA LEU A 36 2.25 -0.52 -7.17
C LEU A 36 2.67 0.91 -7.45
N THR A 37 3.44 1.11 -8.50
CA THR A 37 3.85 2.45 -8.92
C THR A 37 2.64 3.30 -9.30
N ALA A 38 1.71 2.71 -10.06
CA ALA A 38 0.48 3.41 -10.45
C ALA A 38 -0.37 3.74 -9.22
N PHE A 39 -0.46 2.82 -8.26
CA PHE A 39 -1.20 3.05 -7.02
C PHE A 39 -0.64 4.24 -6.25
N ILE A 40 0.69 4.31 -6.11
CA ILE A 40 1.36 5.42 -5.42
C ILE A 40 1.13 6.73 -6.15
N GLU A 41 1.36 6.75 -7.46
CA GLU A 41 1.23 7.96 -8.26
C GLU A 41 -0.20 8.49 -8.28
N PHE A 42 -1.17 7.59 -8.29
CA PHE A 42 -2.58 7.98 -8.29
C PHE A 42 -3.03 8.54 -6.95
N ASN A 43 -2.62 7.90 -5.85
CA ASN A 43 -3.13 8.24 -4.51
C ASN A 43 -2.23 9.21 -3.75
N PHE A 44 -0.92 9.14 -3.95
CA PHE A 44 0.04 9.87 -3.12
C PHE A 44 1.13 10.53 -3.97
N PRO A 45 0.75 11.38 -4.93
CA PRO A 45 1.75 11.98 -5.84
C PRO A 45 2.80 12.84 -5.16
N MET A 46 2.49 13.36 -3.97
CA MET A 46 3.42 14.21 -3.21
C MET A 46 4.14 13.44 -2.10
N GLY A 47 3.98 12.13 -2.07
CA GLY A 47 4.62 11.31 -1.06
C GLY A 47 3.72 10.89 0.08
N TYR A 48 4.18 9.97 0.88
CA TYR A 48 3.42 9.42 1.99
C TYR A 48 4.34 8.86 3.06
N THR A 49 3.78 8.68 4.25
CA THR A 49 4.33 7.87 5.32
C THR A 49 3.32 6.79 5.65
N MET A 50 3.75 5.57 5.95
CA MET A 50 2.82 4.48 6.19
C MET A 50 3.07 3.81 7.53
N GLU A 51 1.99 3.27 8.10
CA GLU A 51 2.02 2.47 9.31
C GLU A 51 1.20 1.21 9.08
N VAL A 52 1.81 0.04 9.26
CA VAL A 52 1.16 -1.25 9.02
C VAL A 52 0.56 -1.75 10.32
N GLN A 53 -0.71 -2.12 10.26
CA GLN A 53 -1.42 -2.73 11.39
C GLN A 53 -1.27 -4.26 11.27
N TRP A 54 -0.18 -4.81 11.80
CA TRP A 54 0.16 -6.22 11.61
C TRP A 54 -0.87 -7.18 12.24
N ASP A 55 -1.61 -6.73 13.24
CA ASP A 55 -2.64 -7.53 13.89
C ASP A 55 -4.00 -7.44 13.20
N ASN A 56 -4.11 -6.61 12.19
CA ASN A 56 -5.38 -6.32 11.52
C ASN A 56 -5.27 -6.72 10.05
N TYR A 57 -5.52 -8.00 9.79
CA TYR A 57 -5.37 -8.56 8.45
C TYR A 57 -6.59 -9.38 8.05
N ASN A 58 -6.77 -9.51 6.75
CA ASN A 58 -7.77 -10.38 6.13
C ASN A 58 -7.04 -11.40 5.26
N GLU A 59 -7.50 -12.65 5.31
CA GLU A 59 -6.96 -13.67 4.42
C GLU A 59 -7.74 -13.68 3.11
N PHE A 60 -7.02 -13.72 2.01
CA PHE A 60 -7.60 -13.86 0.67
C PHE A 60 -8.60 -12.76 0.29
N ASP A 61 -8.40 -11.56 0.82
CA ASP A 61 -9.18 -10.42 0.39
C ASP A 61 -8.69 -9.93 -0.98
N THR A 62 -9.57 -9.23 -1.70
CA THR A 62 -9.26 -8.70 -3.02
C THR A 62 -9.29 -7.18 -2.97
N HIS A 63 -8.13 -6.57 -3.12
CA HIS A 63 -8.04 -5.12 -3.21
C HIS A 63 -8.35 -4.69 -4.65
N PRO A 64 -9.22 -3.68 -4.87
CA PRO A 64 -9.59 -3.26 -6.22
C PRO A 64 -8.41 -2.90 -7.13
N ALA A 65 -7.36 -2.34 -6.55
CA ALA A 65 -6.18 -1.92 -7.31
C ALA A 65 -5.29 -3.10 -7.72
N PHE A 66 -5.33 -4.22 -6.98
CA PHE A 66 -4.41 -5.33 -7.18
C PHE A 66 -5.08 -6.58 -7.77
N GLY A 67 -6.39 -6.71 -7.61
CA GLY A 67 -7.20 -7.66 -8.35
C GLY A 67 -7.10 -9.12 -7.97
N LEU A 68 -6.12 -9.56 -7.22
CA LEU A 68 -5.90 -10.96 -6.85
C LEU A 68 -6.25 -11.22 -5.39
N PRO A 69 -6.94 -12.34 -5.09
CA PRO A 69 -7.17 -12.72 -3.70
C PRO A 69 -5.84 -13.02 -3.01
N THR A 70 -5.59 -12.37 -1.90
CA THR A 70 -4.36 -12.58 -1.15
C THR A 70 -4.57 -12.12 0.29
N LYS A 71 -3.65 -12.51 1.16
CA LYS A 71 -3.63 -11.99 2.51
C LYS A 71 -3.30 -10.50 2.46
N THR A 72 -4.15 -9.68 3.11
CA THR A 72 -3.96 -8.24 3.15
C THR A 72 -3.85 -7.77 4.59
N TYR A 73 -3.12 -6.68 4.78
CA TYR A 73 -3.01 -6.00 6.07
C TYR A 73 -3.58 -4.61 5.95
N GLN A 74 -4.19 -4.12 7.00
CA GLN A 74 -4.62 -2.73 7.06
C GLN A 74 -3.39 -1.85 7.19
N VAL A 75 -3.27 -0.87 6.32
CA VAL A 75 -2.16 0.08 6.30
C VAL A 75 -2.72 1.49 6.29
N ASP A 76 -2.25 2.31 7.23
CA ASP A 76 -2.60 3.71 7.29
C ASP A 76 -1.54 4.51 6.54
N PHE A 77 -1.99 5.26 5.54
CA PHE A 77 -1.12 6.13 4.74
C PHE A 77 -1.35 7.58 5.16
N TYR A 78 -0.29 8.22 5.59
CA TYR A 78 -0.32 9.65 5.92
C TYR A 78 0.21 10.41 4.72
N ILE A 79 -0.66 11.20 4.12
CA ILE A 79 -0.41 11.85 2.82
C ILE A 79 0.21 13.22 3.04
N HIS A 80 1.29 13.45 2.37
CA HIS A 80 2.03 14.72 2.44
C HIS A 80 1.51 15.76 1.46
#